data_b496014e3dc4b5ceb0d6e51a375f2529
#
_entry.id   b496014e3dc4b5ceb0d6e51a375f2529
#
_cell.length_a   1.000
_cell.length_b   1.000
_cell.length_c   1.000
_cell.angle_alpha   90.00
_cell.angle_beta   90.00
_cell.angle_gamma   90.00
#
_symmetry.space_group_name_H-M   'P 1'
#
loop_
_entity.id
_entity.type
_entity.pdbx_description
1 polymer ?
#
loop_
_entity_poly.entity_id
_entity_poly.type
_entity_poly.pdbx_seq_one_letter_code
_entity_poly.pdbx_strand_id
1 'polypeptide(L)'
;MTRLTLRLLVLMASVLLSTCAALVDPQPAFACSCAGISTNRALREADAVFRGRVISKETVGRGDAARTDIRFAVDRVYKGAVYQEQVVASRHDATACGLDPELGTTWVIFAIEGIEGEGDRAVNRLITTLCSGNLPNGVAPPILGSAKQPLSGASDREERSTNADRIVSRGLAIAGISGLCVASIALIGVALIWRPGRPR
;
A
#
# COMPACT_ATOMS: atom_id res chain seq x y z
N MET A 1 16.63 -38.65 -52.15
CA MET A 1 17.55 -37.68 -51.53
C MET A 1 16.87 -36.37 -51.16
N THR A 2 15.91 -35.87 -51.90
CA THR A 2 15.25 -34.55 -51.69
C THR A 2 14.44 -34.37 -50.42
N ARG A 3 13.77 -35.39 -49.87
CA ARG A 3 12.99 -35.27 -48.64
C ARG A 3 13.81 -35.20 -47.34
N LEU A 4 14.98 -35.81 -47.36
CA LEU A 4 15.90 -35.79 -46.20
C LEU A 4 16.59 -34.42 -46.09
N THR A 5 17.02 -33.86 -47.21
CA THR A 5 17.65 -32.52 -47.27
C THR A 5 16.66 -31.42 -46.87
N LEU A 6 15.40 -31.54 -47.30
CA LEU A 6 14.38 -30.58 -46.88
C LEU A 6 14.10 -30.61 -45.38
N ARG A 7 14.04 -31.80 -44.75
CA ARG A 7 13.88 -31.96 -43.29
C ARG A 7 15.04 -31.37 -42.49
N LEU A 8 16.28 -31.59 -42.95
CA LEU A 8 17.46 -31.01 -42.36
C LEU A 8 17.47 -29.47 -42.46
N LEU A 9 17.08 -28.88 -43.58
CA LEU A 9 16.98 -27.44 -43.73
C LEU A 9 15.91 -26.82 -42.80
N VAL A 10 14.75 -27.47 -42.63
CA VAL A 10 13.71 -26.99 -41.74
C VAL A 10 14.17 -27.06 -40.25
N LEU A 11 14.86 -28.12 -39.85
CA LEU A 11 15.43 -28.25 -38.52
C LEU A 11 16.49 -27.17 -38.21
N MET A 12 17.40 -26.93 -39.19
CA MET A 12 18.43 -25.90 -39.07
C MET A 12 17.78 -24.48 -38.98
N ALA A 13 16.75 -24.21 -39.74
CA ALA A 13 16.04 -22.94 -39.71
C ALA A 13 15.30 -22.73 -38.39
N SER A 14 14.71 -23.80 -37.80
CA SER A 14 14.02 -23.70 -36.51
C SER A 14 15.00 -23.48 -35.36
N VAL A 15 16.17 -24.09 -35.38
CA VAL A 15 17.23 -23.87 -34.38
C VAL A 15 17.77 -22.43 -34.48
N LEU A 16 18.04 -21.94 -35.69
CA LEU A 16 18.44 -20.55 -35.91
C LEU A 16 17.42 -19.53 -35.44
N LEU A 17 16.13 -19.78 -35.67
CA LEU A 17 15.06 -18.90 -35.20
C LEU A 17 14.95 -18.88 -33.68
N SER A 18 15.12 -20.04 -33.02
CA SER A 18 15.10 -20.14 -31.55
C SER A 18 16.30 -19.44 -30.90
N THR A 19 17.49 -19.49 -31.50
CA THR A 19 18.67 -18.79 -30.99
C THR A 19 18.57 -17.27 -31.17
N CYS A 20 17.98 -16.76 -32.23
CA CYS A 20 17.73 -15.33 -32.40
C CYS A 20 16.74 -14.79 -31.37
N ALA A 21 15.69 -15.55 -30.99
CA ALA A 21 14.74 -15.15 -29.98
C ALA A 21 15.35 -15.08 -28.56
N ALA A 22 16.37 -15.89 -28.28
CA ALA A 22 17.06 -15.90 -26.99
C ALA A 22 18.07 -14.74 -26.78
N LEU A 23 18.44 -14.05 -27.86
CA LEU A 23 19.39 -12.93 -27.80
C LEU A 23 18.70 -11.55 -27.70
N VAL A 24 17.37 -11.50 -27.72
CA VAL A 24 16.62 -10.27 -27.45
C VAL A 24 16.47 -10.17 -25.95
N ASP A 25 17.36 -9.41 -25.30
CA ASP A 25 17.21 -9.03 -23.91
C ASP A 25 15.88 -8.28 -23.76
N PRO A 26 14.88 -8.78 -23.01
CA PRO A 26 13.65 -8.04 -22.79
C PRO A 26 13.99 -6.78 -22.00
N GLN A 27 14.06 -5.66 -22.67
CA GLN A 27 14.17 -4.35 -22.01
C GLN A 27 12.95 -4.21 -21.09
N PRO A 28 13.16 -3.85 -19.81
CA PRO A 28 12.02 -3.58 -18.93
C PRO A 28 11.18 -2.49 -19.57
N ALA A 29 9.97 -2.83 -19.97
CA ALA A 29 9.01 -1.88 -20.46
C ALA A 29 8.58 -1.01 -19.27
N PHE A 30 9.13 0.20 -19.13
CA PHE A 30 8.65 1.18 -18.20
C PHE A 30 7.23 1.58 -18.60
N ALA A 31 6.24 0.91 -18.01
CA ALA A 31 4.83 1.14 -18.31
C ALA A 31 4.33 2.45 -17.68
N CYS A 32 5.13 3.10 -16.83
CA CYS A 32 4.74 4.32 -16.15
C CYS A 32 5.17 5.55 -16.95
N SER A 33 4.20 6.22 -17.55
CA SER A 33 4.35 7.53 -18.17
C SER A 33 3.49 8.54 -17.42
N CYS A 34 4.12 9.42 -16.63
CA CYS A 34 3.40 10.50 -15.97
C CYS A 34 3.06 11.60 -16.98
N ALA A 35 1.78 11.89 -17.20
CA ALA A 35 1.38 13.17 -17.75
C ALA A 35 1.80 14.25 -16.72
N GLY A 36 2.66 15.21 -17.13
CA GLY A 36 3.19 16.21 -16.23
C GLY A 36 2.07 16.92 -15.44
N ILE A 37 2.10 16.79 -14.13
CA ILE A 37 1.19 17.50 -13.23
C ILE A 37 1.84 18.83 -12.81
N SER A 38 1.09 19.94 -12.91
CA SER A 38 1.58 21.19 -12.37
C SER A 38 1.54 21.19 -10.85
N THR A 39 2.49 21.87 -10.19
CA THR A 39 2.54 21.97 -8.73
C THR A 39 1.23 22.49 -8.14
N ASN A 40 0.56 23.43 -8.81
CA ASN A 40 -0.76 23.92 -8.41
C ASN A 40 -1.82 22.83 -8.36
N ARG A 41 -1.80 21.95 -9.35
CA ARG A 41 -2.74 20.83 -9.40
C ARG A 41 -2.40 19.79 -8.35
N ALA A 42 -1.14 19.43 -8.22
CA ALA A 42 -0.66 18.51 -7.18
C ALA A 42 -1.04 19.02 -5.78
N LEU A 43 -0.87 20.33 -5.50
CA LEU A 43 -1.24 20.94 -4.23
C LEU A 43 -2.75 20.88 -3.95
N ARG A 44 -3.60 21.06 -4.96
CA ARG A 44 -5.05 20.94 -4.77
C ARG A 44 -5.48 19.52 -4.49
N GLU A 45 -4.93 18.56 -5.22
CA GLU A 45 -5.32 17.14 -5.16
C GLU A 45 -4.72 16.41 -3.94
N ALA A 46 -3.57 16.83 -3.43
CA ALA A 46 -2.97 16.22 -2.25
C ALA A 46 -3.74 16.56 -0.97
N ASP A 47 -3.84 15.63 -0.04
CA ASP A 47 -4.35 15.81 1.32
C ASP A 47 -3.25 16.24 2.28
N ALA A 48 -2.01 15.80 2.02
CA ALA A 48 -0.82 16.21 2.75
C ALA A 48 0.31 16.63 1.81
N VAL A 49 0.98 17.75 2.15
CA VAL A 49 2.18 18.21 1.46
C VAL A 49 3.22 18.58 2.51
N PHE A 50 4.40 17.98 2.43
CA PHE A 50 5.46 18.18 3.40
C PHE A 50 6.85 18.04 2.77
N ARG A 51 7.85 18.60 3.45
CA ARG A 51 9.26 18.35 3.16
C ARG A 51 9.83 17.42 4.20
N GLY A 52 10.54 16.39 3.74
CA GLY A 52 11.16 15.43 4.62
C GLY A 52 12.34 14.72 3.99
N ARG A 53 13.23 14.22 4.85
CA ARG A 53 14.37 13.39 4.47
C ARG A 53 14.02 11.92 4.61
N VAL A 54 14.30 11.12 3.59
CA VAL A 54 14.10 9.66 3.61
C VAL A 54 15.02 9.02 4.65
N ILE A 55 14.46 8.35 5.65
CA ILE A 55 15.22 7.70 6.72
C ILE A 55 15.15 6.18 6.70
N SER A 56 14.08 5.60 6.13
CA SER A 56 14.00 4.16 5.87
C SER A 56 13.00 3.84 4.78
N LYS A 57 13.15 2.65 4.19
CA LYS A 57 12.20 2.04 3.25
C LYS A 57 11.99 0.60 3.65
N GLU A 58 10.75 0.13 3.60
CA GLU A 58 10.40 -1.25 3.90
C GLU A 58 9.41 -1.77 2.85
N THR A 59 9.70 -2.94 2.28
CA THR A 59 8.75 -3.60 1.37
C THR A 59 7.78 -4.44 2.17
N VAL A 60 6.50 -4.16 2.01
CA VAL A 60 5.39 -4.85 2.69
C VAL A 60 4.53 -5.57 1.66
N GLY A 61 4.22 -6.84 1.93
CA GLY A 61 3.46 -7.68 1.02
C GLY A 61 4.33 -8.44 0.01
N ARG A 62 3.69 -9.08 -0.97
CA ARG A 62 4.34 -9.87 -2.04
C ARG A 62 3.56 -9.75 -3.34
N GLY A 63 4.26 -9.95 -4.48
CA GLY A 63 3.66 -9.89 -5.81
C GLY A 63 3.05 -8.53 -6.11
N ASP A 64 1.95 -8.51 -6.87
CA ASP A 64 1.30 -7.27 -7.32
C ASP A 64 0.70 -6.42 -6.19
N ALA A 65 0.49 -7.03 -5.01
CA ALA A 65 0.04 -6.34 -3.81
C ALA A 65 1.21 -5.77 -2.96
N ALA A 66 2.45 -5.96 -3.39
CA ALA A 66 3.60 -5.41 -2.69
C ALA A 66 3.60 -3.88 -2.78
N ARG A 67 3.96 -3.24 -1.65
CA ARG A 67 4.16 -1.80 -1.56
C ARG A 67 5.48 -1.49 -0.87
N THR A 68 5.93 -0.27 -1.01
CA THR A 68 7.05 0.26 -0.24
C THR A 68 6.53 1.30 0.73
N ASP A 69 6.70 1.06 2.01
CA ASP A 69 6.48 2.03 3.07
C ASP A 69 7.76 2.87 3.21
N ILE A 70 7.67 4.14 2.87
CA ILE A 70 8.79 5.09 2.89
C ILE A 70 8.61 5.97 4.12
N ARG A 71 9.59 5.96 5.02
CA ARG A 71 9.59 6.80 6.23
C ARG A 71 10.42 8.04 6.01
N PHE A 72 9.83 9.18 6.33
CA PHE A 72 10.44 10.50 6.23
C PHE A 72 10.63 11.11 7.62
N ALA A 73 11.80 11.71 7.86
CA ALA A 73 11.98 12.70 8.92
C ALA A 73 11.52 14.05 8.36
N VAL A 74 10.37 14.51 8.83
CA VAL A 74 9.70 15.71 8.33
C VAL A 74 10.18 16.94 9.08
N ASP A 75 10.54 17.98 8.36
CA ASP A 75 10.95 19.27 8.92
C ASP A 75 9.98 20.42 8.60
N ARG A 76 9.17 20.31 7.56
CA ARG A 76 8.20 21.34 7.14
C ARG A 76 6.93 20.73 6.60
N VAL A 77 5.77 21.28 7.01
CA VAL A 77 4.44 20.86 6.53
C VAL A 77 3.76 22.05 5.86
N TYR A 78 3.32 21.88 4.63
CA TYR A 78 2.62 22.90 3.82
C TYR A 78 1.11 22.66 3.79
N LYS A 79 0.67 21.40 3.89
CA LYS A 79 -0.75 21.00 3.88
C LYS A 79 -0.96 19.74 4.71
N GLY A 80 -2.13 19.61 5.36
CA GLY A 80 -2.54 18.45 6.11
C GLY A 80 -1.94 18.32 7.51
N ALA A 81 -2.22 17.18 8.14
CA ALA A 81 -1.67 16.76 9.43
C ALA A 81 -0.57 15.73 9.18
N VAL A 82 0.68 16.08 9.46
CA VAL A 82 1.85 15.26 9.18
C VAL A 82 2.74 15.19 10.41
N TYR A 83 3.22 14.01 10.75
CA TYR A 83 4.06 13.75 11.92
C TYR A 83 5.54 13.99 11.63
N GLN A 84 6.35 14.18 12.69
CA GLN A 84 7.81 14.31 12.59
C GLN A 84 8.45 13.10 11.92
N GLU A 85 7.93 11.90 12.20
CA GLU A 85 8.24 10.70 11.43
C GLU A 85 6.97 10.26 10.69
N GLN A 86 6.94 10.49 9.39
CA GLN A 86 5.79 10.18 8.55
C GLN A 86 6.09 9.00 7.65
N VAL A 87 5.23 7.98 7.71
CA VAL A 87 5.23 6.87 6.75
C VAL A 87 4.28 7.22 5.61
N VAL A 88 4.76 7.03 4.39
CA VAL A 88 3.97 7.17 3.16
C VAL A 88 4.11 5.91 2.36
N ALA A 89 2.99 5.33 1.95
CA ALA A 89 2.96 4.16 1.10
C ALA A 89 3.14 4.53 -0.37
N SER A 90 3.86 3.71 -1.10
CA SER A 90 3.95 3.78 -2.56
C SER A 90 3.94 2.37 -3.13
N ARG A 91 3.58 2.20 -4.40
CA ARG A 91 3.72 0.91 -5.05
C ARG A 91 5.18 0.47 -5.02
N HIS A 92 5.42 -0.82 -4.82
CA HIS A 92 6.78 -1.36 -4.74
C HIS A 92 7.49 -1.30 -6.09
N ASP A 93 6.76 -1.45 -7.18
CA ASP A 93 7.32 -1.55 -8.50
C ASP A 93 7.34 -0.18 -9.20
N ALA A 94 8.52 0.25 -9.67
CA ALA A 94 8.68 1.45 -10.48
C ALA A 94 7.91 1.37 -11.81
N THR A 95 7.69 0.17 -12.36
CA THR A 95 6.87 -0.04 -13.57
C THR A 95 5.39 0.23 -13.31
N ALA A 96 4.95 0.12 -12.04
CA ALA A 96 3.61 0.47 -11.58
C ALA A 96 3.51 1.89 -10.99
N CYS A 97 4.39 2.81 -11.39
CA CYS A 97 4.48 4.19 -10.91
C CYS A 97 4.82 4.33 -9.41
N GLY A 98 5.50 3.38 -8.83
CA GLY A 98 6.03 3.49 -7.47
C GLY A 98 7.07 4.60 -7.35
N LEU A 99 7.05 5.32 -6.24
CA LEU A 99 8.11 6.26 -5.87
C LEU A 99 9.21 5.48 -5.13
N ASP A 100 10.45 5.56 -5.61
CA ASP A 100 11.61 4.92 -5.00
C ASP A 100 12.76 5.91 -4.74
N PRO A 101 12.64 6.78 -3.73
CA PRO A 101 13.65 7.76 -3.40
C PRO A 101 14.86 7.10 -2.72
N GLU A 102 16.06 7.64 -2.93
CA GLU A 102 17.26 7.17 -2.25
C GLU A 102 17.24 7.56 -0.76
N LEU A 103 17.81 6.70 0.09
CA LEU A 103 17.99 6.98 1.52
C LEU A 103 18.84 8.23 1.73
N GLY A 104 18.44 9.05 2.71
CA GLY A 104 19.12 10.29 3.04
C GLY A 104 18.79 11.49 2.15
N THR A 105 18.11 11.27 1.02
CA THR A 105 17.67 12.39 0.14
C THR A 105 16.47 13.12 0.73
N THR A 106 16.35 14.41 0.40
CA THR A 106 15.26 15.28 0.86
C THR A 106 14.28 15.52 -0.28
N TRP A 107 13.00 15.39 0.00
CA TRP A 107 11.91 15.52 -0.97
C TRP A 107 10.82 16.46 -0.46
N VAL A 108 10.11 17.11 -1.37
CA VAL A 108 8.77 17.62 -1.11
C VAL A 108 7.79 16.58 -1.63
N ILE A 109 7.00 16.03 -0.74
CA ILE A 109 6.05 14.94 -1.02
C ILE A 109 4.63 15.51 -1.10
N PHE A 110 3.92 15.08 -2.12
CA PHE A 110 2.49 15.30 -2.30
C PHE A 110 1.81 13.93 -2.14
N ALA A 111 1.01 13.79 -1.09
CA ALA A 111 0.36 12.53 -0.76
C ALA A 111 -1.16 12.73 -0.62
N ILE A 112 -1.91 11.69 -0.97
CA ILE A 112 -3.36 11.61 -0.76
C ILE A 112 -3.66 10.64 0.37
N GLU A 113 -4.74 10.83 1.09
CA GLU A 113 -5.28 9.81 1.99
C GLU A 113 -5.92 8.71 1.17
N GLY A 114 -5.54 7.48 1.46
CA GLY A 114 -6.08 6.29 0.80
C GLY A 114 -6.34 5.18 1.80
N ILE A 115 -7.25 4.28 1.43
CA ILE A 115 -7.53 3.08 2.19
C ILE A 115 -6.73 1.96 1.56
N GLU A 116 -5.80 1.37 2.32
CA GLU A 116 -5.09 0.17 1.92
C GLU A 116 -5.56 -1.04 2.71
N GLY A 117 -5.66 -2.17 2.01
CA GLY A 117 -6.12 -3.44 2.57
C GLY A 117 -7.59 -3.70 2.26
N GLU A 118 -8.05 -4.88 2.64
CA GLU A 118 -9.40 -5.38 2.38
C GLU A 118 -10.09 -5.71 3.70
N GLY A 119 -11.36 -5.34 3.82
CA GLY A 119 -12.19 -5.64 4.98
C GLY A 119 -11.62 -5.07 6.28
N ASP A 120 -11.46 -5.93 7.27
CA ASP A 120 -11.03 -5.55 8.63
C ASP A 120 -9.57 -5.08 8.75
N ARG A 121 -8.78 -5.24 7.69
CA ARG A 121 -7.38 -4.82 7.62
C ARG A 121 -7.19 -3.51 6.84
N ALA A 122 -8.28 -2.87 6.45
CA ALA A 122 -8.23 -1.58 5.80
C ALA A 122 -7.66 -0.51 6.74
N VAL A 123 -6.62 0.19 6.32
CA VAL A 123 -5.94 1.23 7.10
C VAL A 123 -5.91 2.50 6.28
N ASN A 124 -6.31 3.63 6.88
CA ASN A 124 -6.12 4.93 6.27
C ASN A 124 -4.64 5.32 6.37
N ARG A 125 -4.03 5.63 5.25
CA ARG A 125 -2.65 6.10 5.22
C ARG A 125 -2.40 7.08 4.10
N LEU A 126 -1.30 7.82 4.20
CA LEU A 126 -0.82 8.65 3.11
C LEU A 126 -0.20 7.79 2.02
N ILE A 127 -0.62 8.02 0.79
CA ILE A 127 -0.16 7.31 -0.41
C ILE A 127 0.41 8.32 -1.39
N THR A 128 1.53 7.98 -2.00
CA THR A 128 2.13 8.77 -3.07
C THR A 128 2.57 7.89 -4.23
N THR A 129 2.74 8.47 -5.40
CA THR A 129 3.25 7.80 -6.59
C THR A 129 4.31 8.67 -7.26
N LEU A 130 5.04 8.11 -8.21
CA LEU A 130 5.96 8.86 -9.06
C LEU A 130 5.26 10.05 -9.76
N CYS A 131 3.95 9.91 -10.06
CA CYS A 131 3.15 10.89 -10.78
C CYS A 131 2.42 11.91 -9.90
N SER A 132 2.60 11.86 -8.58
CA SER A 132 1.92 12.78 -7.64
C SER A 132 2.46 14.21 -7.63
N GLY A 133 3.50 14.49 -8.43
CA GLY A 133 4.12 15.82 -8.47
C GLY A 133 5.19 16.05 -7.41
N ASN A 134 5.73 14.97 -6.82
CA ASN A 134 6.81 15.02 -5.84
C ASN A 134 8.04 15.74 -6.39
N LEU A 135 8.72 16.52 -5.55
CA LEU A 135 9.87 17.30 -5.95
C LEU A 135 11.13 16.76 -5.27
N PRO A 136 12.11 16.26 -6.03
CA PRO A 136 13.41 15.87 -5.49
C PRO A 136 14.17 17.10 -4.98
N ASN A 137 15.23 16.85 -4.19
CA ASN A 137 16.11 17.87 -3.60
C ASN A 137 15.44 18.80 -2.56
N GLY A 138 14.18 18.56 -2.19
CA GLY A 138 13.48 19.26 -1.11
C GLY A 138 13.28 20.77 -1.33
N VAL A 139 13.41 21.26 -2.57
CA VAL A 139 13.18 22.67 -2.91
C VAL A 139 11.68 22.91 -3.03
N ALA A 140 11.13 23.62 -2.05
CA ALA A 140 9.71 23.97 -2.02
C ALA A 140 9.47 25.25 -2.86
N PRO A 141 8.62 25.19 -3.90
CA PRO A 141 8.28 26.38 -4.66
C PRO A 141 7.42 27.34 -3.84
N PRO A 142 7.49 28.67 -4.10
CA PRO A 142 6.78 29.71 -3.32
C PRO A 142 5.27 29.47 -3.22
N ILE A 143 4.67 28.81 -4.19
CA ILE A 143 3.23 28.53 -4.23
C ILE A 143 2.74 27.65 -3.08
N LEU A 144 3.62 26.90 -2.41
CA LEU A 144 3.25 26.11 -1.24
C LEU A 144 2.96 26.98 -0.01
N GLY A 145 3.35 28.26 -0.04
CA GLY A 145 3.12 29.20 1.05
C GLY A 145 3.99 28.93 2.27
N SER A 146 3.51 29.39 3.44
CA SER A 146 4.24 29.27 4.70
C SER A 146 4.14 27.85 5.27
N ALA A 147 5.28 27.30 5.66
CA ALA A 147 5.35 25.98 6.28
C ALA A 147 4.98 26.05 7.78
N LYS A 148 4.37 24.96 8.27
CA LYS A 148 4.13 24.69 9.68
C LYS A 148 5.10 23.63 10.20
N GLN A 149 5.21 23.52 11.53
CA GLN A 149 5.92 22.42 12.17
C GLN A 149 5.10 21.13 12.06
N PRO A 150 5.77 19.98 11.90
CA PRO A 150 5.09 18.68 11.96
C PRO A 150 4.56 18.38 13.37
N LEU A 151 3.56 17.52 13.46
CA LEU A 151 3.04 16.98 14.70
C LEU A 151 4.12 16.11 15.38
N SER A 152 4.18 16.14 16.70
CA SER A 152 5.13 15.32 17.45
C SER A 152 4.80 13.83 17.32
N GLY A 153 5.84 13.00 17.16
CA GLY A 153 5.69 11.55 17.11
C GLY A 153 5.84 10.94 15.72
N ALA A 154 5.34 9.72 15.57
CA ALA A 154 5.42 8.94 14.35
C ALA A 154 4.03 8.42 13.94
N SER A 155 3.71 8.49 12.66
CA SER A 155 2.40 8.12 12.12
C SER A 155 2.04 6.65 12.32
N ASP A 156 3.01 5.74 12.25
CA ASP A 156 2.79 4.29 12.44
C ASP A 156 2.48 3.89 13.89
N ARG A 157 2.80 4.75 14.85
CA ARG A 157 2.41 4.55 16.25
C ARG A 157 0.93 4.81 16.46
N GLU A 158 0.40 5.85 15.81
CA GLU A 158 -1.03 6.19 15.80
C GLU A 158 -1.85 5.08 15.13
N GLU A 159 -1.42 4.60 13.95
CA GLU A 159 -2.05 3.48 13.24
C GLU A 159 -2.11 2.21 14.09
N ARG A 160 -1.05 1.88 14.83
CA ARG A 160 -1.00 0.72 15.72
C ARG A 160 -1.95 0.87 16.90
N SER A 161 -2.05 2.05 17.50
CA SER A 161 -2.97 2.33 18.60
C SER A 161 -4.43 2.15 18.16
N THR A 162 -4.84 2.76 17.07
CA THR A 162 -6.22 2.66 16.55
C THR A 162 -6.60 1.24 16.14
N ASN A 163 -5.67 0.46 15.60
CA ASN A 163 -5.92 -0.95 15.27
C ASN A 163 -6.02 -1.82 16.52
N ALA A 164 -5.20 -1.59 17.54
CA ALA A 164 -5.29 -2.32 18.81
C ALA A 164 -6.64 -2.09 19.49
N ASP A 165 -7.11 -0.85 19.57
CA ASP A 165 -8.41 -0.50 20.13
C ASP A 165 -9.58 -1.12 19.36
N ARG A 166 -9.48 -1.16 18.02
CA ARG A 166 -10.49 -1.80 17.16
C ARG A 166 -10.55 -3.32 17.35
N ILE A 167 -9.41 -3.99 17.52
CA ILE A 167 -9.34 -5.42 17.79
C ILE A 167 -9.92 -5.74 19.16
N VAL A 168 -9.59 -4.98 20.18
CA VAL A 168 -10.10 -5.15 21.55
C VAL A 168 -11.62 -4.97 21.60
N SER A 169 -12.16 -3.92 20.97
CA SER A 169 -13.59 -3.67 20.94
C SER A 169 -14.40 -4.76 20.22
N ARG A 170 -13.86 -5.32 19.14
CA ARG A 170 -14.48 -6.47 18.41
C ARG A 170 -14.37 -7.77 19.20
N GLY A 171 -13.26 -8.02 19.87
CA GLY A 171 -13.09 -9.20 20.74
C GLY A 171 -14.12 -9.25 21.86
N LEU A 172 -14.41 -8.11 22.49
CA LEU A 172 -15.44 -7.98 23.50
C LEU A 172 -16.86 -8.23 22.95
N ALA A 173 -17.16 -7.74 21.73
CA ALA A 173 -18.46 -7.95 21.09
C ALA A 173 -18.71 -9.42 20.76
N ILE A 174 -17.70 -10.14 20.26
CA ILE A 174 -17.82 -11.58 19.93
C ILE A 174 -17.98 -12.42 21.21
N ALA A 175 -17.23 -12.14 22.26
CA ALA A 175 -17.36 -12.83 23.54
C ALA A 175 -18.75 -12.66 24.17
N GLY A 176 -19.36 -11.46 24.06
CA GLY A 176 -20.71 -11.20 24.53
C GLY A 176 -21.80 -12.00 23.79
N ILE A 177 -21.69 -12.12 22.46
CA ILE A 177 -22.65 -12.86 21.64
C ILE A 177 -22.55 -14.38 21.89
N SER A 178 -21.34 -14.92 22.04
CA SER A 178 -21.13 -16.34 22.33
C SER A 178 -21.68 -16.75 23.69
N GLY A 179 -21.54 -15.90 24.70
CA GLY A 179 -22.09 -16.13 26.04
C GLY A 179 -23.61 -16.21 26.05
N LEU A 180 -24.29 -15.33 25.32
CA LEU A 180 -25.75 -15.34 25.21
C LEU A 180 -26.31 -16.55 24.47
N CYS A 181 -25.64 -17.04 23.42
CA CYS A 181 -26.05 -18.24 22.70
C CYS A 181 -25.95 -19.53 23.55
N VAL A 182 -24.87 -19.68 24.32
CA VAL A 182 -24.69 -20.87 25.20
C VAL A 182 -25.72 -20.89 26.32
N ALA A 183 -26.03 -19.73 26.94
CA ALA A 183 -27.05 -19.65 27.97
C ALA A 183 -28.47 -19.98 27.45
N SER A 184 -28.81 -19.57 26.23
CA SER A 184 -30.08 -19.86 25.59
C SER A 184 -30.26 -21.36 25.28
N ILE A 185 -29.22 -22.04 24.83
CA ILE A 185 -29.25 -23.48 24.54
C ILE A 185 -29.41 -24.30 25.83
N ALA A 186 -28.74 -23.92 26.92
CA ALA A 186 -28.85 -24.58 28.21
C ALA A 186 -30.29 -24.50 28.78
N LEU A 187 -30.95 -23.33 28.67
CA LEU A 187 -32.31 -23.15 29.14
C LEU A 187 -33.36 -23.98 28.34
N ILE A 188 -33.16 -24.08 27.03
CA ILE A 188 -34.03 -24.92 26.16
C ILE A 188 -33.84 -26.41 26.47
N GLY A 189 -32.62 -26.86 26.74
CA GLY A 189 -32.32 -28.25 27.12
C GLY A 189 -33.01 -28.65 28.42
N VAL A 190 -32.98 -27.82 29.45
CA VAL A 190 -33.64 -28.06 30.73
C VAL A 190 -35.16 -28.08 30.58
N ALA A 191 -35.77 -27.20 29.76
CA ALA A 191 -37.19 -27.19 29.53
C ALA A 191 -37.71 -28.43 28.79
N LEU A 192 -36.89 -29.06 27.93
CA LEU A 192 -37.26 -30.29 27.22
C LEU A 192 -37.21 -31.55 28.11
N ILE A 193 -36.30 -31.58 29.09
CA ILE A 193 -36.16 -32.70 30.04
C ILE A 193 -37.29 -32.72 31.07
N TRP A 194 -37.87 -31.55 31.42
CA TRP A 194 -38.89 -31.37 32.43
C TRP A 194 -40.34 -31.38 31.89
N ARG A 195 -40.59 -31.98 30.74
CA ARG A 195 -41.96 -32.16 30.26
C ARG A 195 -42.62 -33.29 31.07
N PRO A 196 -43.57 -32.97 31.99
CA PRO A 196 -44.31 -33.99 32.71
C PRO A 196 -45.15 -34.80 31.70
N GLY A 197 -44.96 -36.11 31.71
CA GLY A 197 -45.74 -37.06 30.89
C GLY A 197 -47.23 -36.86 31.18
N ARG A 198 -48.05 -36.58 30.16
CA ARG A 198 -49.50 -36.61 30.26
C ARG A 198 -49.93 -38.03 30.54
N PRO A 199 -50.70 -38.29 31.63
CA PRO A 199 -51.34 -39.61 31.81
C PRO A 199 -52.42 -39.82 30.74
N ARG A 200 -52.56 -41.03 30.28
CA ARG A 200 -53.61 -41.49 29.36
C ARG A 200 -54.91 -41.72 30.15
#